data_b3e4beae7c2bc6a9763f3400b4d6344a
#
_entry.id   b3e4beae7c2bc6a9763f3400b4d6344a
#
_cell.length_a   1.000
_cell.length_b   1.000
_cell.length_c   1.000
_cell.angle_alpha   90.00
_cell.angle_beta   90.00
_cell.angle_gamma   90.00
#
_symmetry.space_group_name_H-M   'P 1'
#
loop_
_entity.id
_entity.type
_entity.pdbx_description
1 polymer ?
#
loop_
_entity_poly.entity_id
_entity_poly.type
_entity_poly.pdbx_seq_one_letter_code
_entity_poly.pdbx_strand_id
1 'polypeptide(L)'
;HGATGLREVTDDAVLAANYLKHRLRDAFDIPYDRACKHEFVASASTIKKDTGVRTLDIAKRLIDFGYHPPTIYFPLIVDEGMLIEPTETESLEMLDAFADTLIAIADEARTDPEMVRSAPHTSPVGRLDEAMAARQPNLRWRPMRGAEMPCPD
;
A
#
# COMPACT_ATOMS: atom_id res chain seq x y z
N HIS A 1 0.33 -11.84 27.11
CA HIS A 1 -0.17 -12.95 26.27
C HIS A 1 0.18 -14.34 26.84
N GLY A 2 1.35 -14.49 27.46
CA GLY A 2 1.86 -15.82 27.84
C GLY A 2 2.25 -16.66 26.61
N ALA A 3 2.65 -17.91 26.83
CA ALA A 3 3.14 -18.79 25.75
C ALA A 3 2.04 -19.15 24.74
N THR A 4 0.82 -19.38 25.22
CA THR A 4 -0.34 -19.69 24.35
C THR A 4 -0.69 -18.52 23.48
N GLY A 5 -0.88 -17.32 24.06
CA GLY A 5 -1.25 -16.13 23.31
C GLY A 5 -0.18 -15.68 22.31
N LEU A 6 1.12 -15.87 22.58
CA LEU A 6 2.18 -15.60 21.59
C LEU A 6 2.14 -16.55 20.39
N ARG A 7 1.69 -17.79 20.60
CA ARG A 7 1.46 -18.72 19.50
C ARG A 7 0.26 -18.28 18.65
N GLU A 8 -0.85 -17.94 19.30
CA GLU A 8 -2.07 -17.45 18.61
C GLU A 8 -1.77 -16.22 17.76
N VAL A 9 -1.04 -15.22 18.27
CA VAL A 9 -0.56 -14.05 17.50
C VAL A 9 0.16 -14.48 16.23
N THR A 10 1.04 -15.46 16.32
CA THR A 10 1.79 -15.94 15.14
C THR A 10 0.89 -16.68 14.15
N ASP A 11 0.01 -17.55 14.65
CA ASP A 11 -0.89 -18.34 13.82
C ASP A 11 -1.88 -17.42 13.07
N ASP A 12 -2.43 -16.41 13.75
CA ASP A 12 -3.34 -15.42 13.16
C ASP A 12 -2.65 -14.55 12.10
N ALA A 13 -1.43 -14.08 12.35
CA ALA A 13 -0.67 -13.30 11.36
C ALA A 13 -0.37 -14.12 10.09
N VAL A 14 0.00 -15.40 10.26
CA VAL A 14 0.23 -16.31 9.12
C VAL A 14 -1.07 -16.57 8.34
N LEU A 15 -2.17 -16.78 9.04
CA LEU A 15 -3.48 -17.00 8.43
C LEU A 15 -3.93 -15.76 7.64
N ALA A 16 -3.85 -14.58 8.25
CA ALA A 16 -4.23 -13.31 7.63
C ALA A 16 -3.44 -13.03 6.33
N ALA A 17 -2.11 -13.25 6.35
CA ALA A 17 -1.27 -13.06 5.16
C ALA A 17 -1.64 -14.02 4.03
N ASN A 18 -1.85 -15.31 4.31
CA ASN A 18 -2.25 -16.28 3.30
C ASN A 18 -3.67 -16.04 2.78
N TYR A 19 -4.57 -15.55 3.64
CA TYR A 19 -5.92 -15.15 3.25
C TYR A 19 -5.89 -13.99 2.26
N LEU A 20 -5.23 -12.87 2.59
CA LEU A 20 -5.10 -11.72 1.69
C LEU A 20 -4.43 -12.09 0.37
N LYS A 21 -3.35 -12.88 0.41
CA LYS A 21 -2.70 -13.38 -0.79
C LYS A 21 -3.68 -14.13 -1.70
N HIS A 22 -4.52 -14.99 -1.12
CA HIS A 22 -5.55 -15.72 -1.88
C HIS A 22 -6.58 -14.77 -2.50
N ARG A 23 -7.04 -13.75 -1.75
CA ARG A 23 -8.00 -12.76 -2.24
C ARG A 23 -7.48 -11.91 -3.40
N LEU A 24 -6.18 -11.61 -3.41
CA LEU A 24 -5.56 -10.69 -4.38
C LEU A 24 -5.01 -11.37 -5.65
N ARG A 25 -4.98 -12.68 -5.71
CA ARG A 25 -4.32 -13.47 -6.78
C ARG A 25 -4.84 -13.21 -8.20
N ASP A 26 -6.09 -12.80 -8.35
CA ASP A 26 -6.71 -12.55 -9.65
C ASP A 26 -6.55 -11.09 -10.10
N ALA A 27 -6.21 -10.18 -9.17
CA ALA A 27 -6.03 -8.76 -9.45
C ALA A 27 -4.55 -8.35 -9.62
N PHE A 28 -3.64 -9.06 -8.93
CA PHE A 28 -2.20 -8.79 -8.91
C PHE A 28 -1.40 -10.07 -9.20
N ASP A 29 -0.21 -9.89 -9.77
CA ASP A 29 0.73 -10.99 -9.91
C ASP A 29 1.25 -11.41 -8.52
N ILE A 30 1.30 -12.72 -8.26
CA ILE A 30 1.85 -13.29 -7.03
C ILE A 30 3.11 -14.10 -7.36
N PRO A 31 4.31 -13.48 -7.33
CA PRO A 31 5.55 -14.12 -7.79
C PRO A 31 5.93 -15.38 -7.00
N TYR A 32 5.50 -15.47 -5.74
CA TYR A 32 5.78 -16.59 -4.84
C TYR A 32 4.48 -17.20 -4.32
N ASP A 33 3.73 -17.89 -5.20
CA ASP A 33 2.43 -18.50 -4.85
C ASP A 33 2.60 -19.84 -4.11
N ARG A 34 3.28 -19.78 -2.98
CA ARG A 34 3.38 -20.85 -1.98
C ARG A 34 2.89 -20.33 -0.63
N ALA A 35 2.64 -21.20 0.35
CA ALA A 35 2.32 -20.76 1.70
C ALA A 35 3.40 -19.78 2.20
N CYS A 36 2.96 -18.61 2.62
CA CYS A 36 3.82 -17.59 3.21
C CYS A 36 3.73 -17.62 4.74
N LYS A 37 4.64 -16.93 5.40
CA LYS A 37 4.55 -16.66 6.83
C LYS A 37 3.62 -15.45 7.05
N HIS A 38 4.06 -14.44 7.75
CA HIS A 38 3.27 -13.25 8.13
C HIS A 38 3.17 -12.18 7.04
N GLU A 39 3.86 -12.37 5.90
CA GLU A 39 3.90 -11.41 4.80
C GLU A 39 3.95 -12.11 3.44
N PHE A 40 3.55 -11.43 2.40
CA PHE A 40 3.67 -11.90 1.02
C PHE A 40 3.96 -10.75 0.06
N VAL A 41 4.48 -11.08 -1.11
CA VAL A 41 4.74 -10.11 -2.17
C VAL A 41 3.64 -10.22 -3.22
N ALA A 42 2.98 -9.10 -3.51
CA ALA A 42 2.19 -8.89 -4.71
C ALA A 42 2.95 -7.97 -5.68
N SER A 43 2.68 -8.06 -6.96
CA SER A 43 3.31 -7.21 -7.98
C SER A 43 2.26 -6.58 -8.88
N ALA A 44 2.45 -5.29 -9.16
CA ALA A 44 1.65 -4.54 -10.11
C ALA A 44 2.28 -4.49 -11.52
N SER A 45 3.22 -5.38 -11.84
CA SER A 45 3.97 -5.35 -13.09
C SER A 45 3.08 -5.48 -14.33
N THR A 46 2.07 -6.34 -14.29
CA THR A 46 1.07 -6.47 -15.37
C THR A 46 0.22 -5.21 -15.49
N ILE A 47 -0.25 -4.63 -14.37
CA ILE A 47 -1.02 -3.37 -14.37
C ILE A 47 -0.19 -2.24 -14.99
N LYS A 48 1.07 -2.10 -14.57
CA LYS A 48 1.99 -1.09 -15.13
C LYS A 48 2.17 -1.26 -16.63
N LYS A 49 2.37 -2.48 -17.10
CA LYS A 49 2.55 -2.77 -18.53
C LYS A 49 1.33 -2.37 -19.35
N ASP A 50 0.13 -2.63 -18.84
CA ASP A 50 -1.12 -2.43 -19.57
C ASP A 50 -1.62 -0.98 -19.49
N THR A 51 -1.38 -0.28 -18.38
CA THR A 51 -2.01 1.02 -18.06
C THR A 51 -1.02 2.15 -17.79
N GLY A 52 0.24 1.82 -17.53
CA GLY A 52 1.25 2.76 -17.07
C GLY A 52 1.15 3.14 -15.58
N VAL A 53 0.16 2.60 -14.84
CA VAL A 53 0.00 2.81 -13.41
C VAL A 53 1.05 2.00 -12.65
N ARG A 54 1.80 2.65 -11.78
CA ARG A 54 2.88 2.05 -11.00
C ARG A 54 2.43 1.70 -9.59
N THR A 55 3.16 0.84 -8.93
CA THR A 55 2.93 0.48 -7.52
C THR A 55 2.87 1.71 -6.61
N LEU A 56 3.70 2.74 -6.85
CA LEU A 56 3.63 4.01 -6.12
C LEU A 56 2.25 4.68 -6.26
N ASP A 57 1.65 4.62 -7.45
CA ASP A 57 0.34 5.22 -7.71
C ASP A 57 -0.76 4.50 -6.94
N ILE A 58 -0.72 3.17 -6.94
CA ILE A 58 -1.61 2.31 -6.15
C ILE A 58 -1.48 2.61 -4.66
N ALA A 59 -0.24 2.70 -4.15
CA ALA A 59 0.02 3.04 -2.75
C ALA A 59 -0.53 4.43 -2.37
N LYS A 60 -0.39 5.42 -3.25
CA LYS A 60 -0.97 6.76 -3.03
C LYS A 60 -2.50 6.73 -3.09
N ARG A 61 -3.08 5.91 -3.96
CA ARG A 61 -4.53 5.74 -4.03
C ARG A 61 -5.11 5.07 -2.79
N LEU A 62 -4.40 4.12 -2.18
CA LEU A 62 -4.79 3.52 -0.89
C LEU A 62 -4.96 4.56 0.23
N ILE A 63 -4.16 5.64 0.21
CA ILE A 63 -4.30 6.74 1.20
C ILE A 63 -5.68 7.39 1.09
N ASP A 64 -6.22 7.56 -0.12
CA ASP A 64 -7.55 8.13 -0.33
C ASP A 64 -8.67 7.30 0.28
N PHE A 65 -8.44 5.99 0.44
CA PHE A 65 -9.35 5.07 1.10
C PHE A 65 -9.07 4.92 2.62
N GLY A 66 -8.12 5.69 3.16
CA GLY A 66 -7.80 5.70 4.58
C GLY A 66 -6.86 4.58 5.05
N TYR A 67 -6.23 3.87 4.12
CA TYR A 67 -5.29 2.80 4.47
C TYR A 67 -3.84 3.31 4.53
N HIS A 68 -3.07 2.72 5.44
CA HIS A 68 -1.62 2.79 5.41
C HIS A 68 -1.10 1.89 4.29
N PRO A 69 -0.38 2.43 3.28
CA PRO A 69 0.11 1.62 2.17
C PRO A 69 1.15 0.59 2.62
N PRO A 70 1.23 -0.57 1.94
CA PRO A 70 2.29 -1.54 2.18
C PRO A 70 3.66 -0.98 1.73
N THR A 71 4.74 -1.67 2.13
CA THR A 71 6.09 -1.38 1.61
C THR A 71 6.13 -1.64 0.11
N ILE A 72 6.54 -0.65 -0.65
CA ILE A 72 6.61 -0.72 -2.13
C ILE A 72 8.05 -0.86 -2.62
N TYR A 73 8.21 -1.38 -3.85
CA TYR A 73 9.49 -1.64 -4.51
C TYR A 73 10.43 -2.55 -3.69
N PHE A 74 9.85 -3.43 -2.91
CA PHE A 74 10.56 -4.42 -2.12
C PHE A 74 9.84 -5.79 -2.18
N PRO A 75 10.59 -6.91 -2.30
CA PRO A 75 12.04 -7.01 -2.49
C PRO A 75 12.50 -6.52 -3.88
N LEU A 76 13.71 -5.99 -3.98
CA LEU A 76 14.24 -5.35 -5.20
C LEU A 76 14.27 -6.25 -6.45
N ILE A 77 14.19 -7.57 -6.25
CA ILE A 77 14.16 -8.56 -7.35
C ILE A 77 12.78 -8.73 -7.98
N VAL A 78 11.73 -8.12 -7.39
CA VAL A 78 10.37 -8.15 -7.91
C VAL A 78 10.03 -6.77 -8.48
N ASP A 79 9.82 -6.69 -9.79
CA ASP A 79 9.37 -5.45 -10.44
C ASP A 79 7.99 -5.06 -9.91
N GLU A 80 7.80 -3.77 -9.60
CA GLU A 80 6.56 -3.22 -9.05
C GLU A 80 6.04 -3.99 -7.82
N GLY A 81 6.96 -4.45 -6.96
CA GLY A 81 6.63 -5.23 -5.77
C GLY A 81 5.94 -4.41 -4.69
N MET A 82 4.98 -5.05 -4.02
CA MET A 82 4.33 -4.61 -2.78
C MET A 82 4.49 -5.71 -1.75
N LEU A 83 5.13 -5.41 -0.62
CA LEU A 83 5.26 -6.34 0.50
C LEU A 83 4.11 -6.07 1.47
N ILE A 84 3.17 -6.98 1.52
CA ILE A 84 1.94 -6.85 2.32
C ILE A 84 2.05 -7.71 3.57
N GLU A 85 1.91 -7.07 4.72
CA GLU A 85 2.01 -7.66 6.04
C GLU A 85 0.78 -7.27 6.89
N PRO A 86 -0.31 -8.05 6.84
CA PRO A 86 -1.40 -7.89 7.78
C PRO A 86 -0.97 -8.39 9.16
N THR A 87 -1.35 -7.67 10.20
CA THR A 87 -1.05 -8.09 11.58
C THR A 87 -2.13 -9.02 12.12
N GLU A 88 -1.86 -9.65 13.26
CA GLU A 88 -2.80 -10.48 14.01
C GLU A 88 -4.01 -9.70 14.55
N THR A 89 -3.92 -8.38 14.59
CA THR A 89 -5.00 -7.50 15.09
C THR A 89 -6.08 -7.21 14.06
N GLU A 90 -5.85 -7.60 12.80
CA GLU A 90 -6.79 -7.34 11.72
C GLU A 90 -7.96 -8.33 11.76
N SER A 91 -9.20 -7.82 11.81
CA SER A 91 -10.38 -8.68 11.70
C SER A 91 -10.60 -9.16 10.26
N LEU A 92 -11.39 -10.21 10.09
CA LEU A 92 -11.74 -10.72 8.75
C LEU A 92 -12.41 -9.63 7.90
N GLU A 93 -13.30 -8.83 8.50
CA GLU A 93 -13.98 -7.71 7.83
C GLU A 93 -12.99 -6.64 7.35
N MET A 94 -11.94 -6.35 8.15
CA MET A 94 -10.89 -5.41 7.76
C MET A 94 -10.01 -5.97 6.63
N LEU A 95 -9.67 -7.26 6.68
CA LEU A 95 -8.93 -7.94 5.61
C LEU A 95 -9.73 -7.95 4.31
N ASP A 96 -11.03 -8.23 4.38
CA ASP A 96 -11.93 -8.19 3.21
C ASP A 96 -12.02 -6.79 2.63
N ALA A 97 -12.26 -5.78 3.46
CA ALA A 97 -12.35 -4.39 3.01
C ALA A 97 -11.04 -3.89 2.36
N PHE A 98 -9.89 -4.28 2.90
CA PHE A 98 -8.59 -3.96 2.32
C PHE A 98 -8.38 -4.66 0.96
N ALA A 99 -8.71 -5.95 0.87
CA ALA A 99 -8.62 -6.70 -0.38
C ALA A 99 -9.54 -6.12 -1.46
N ASP A 100 -10.80 -5.83 -1.11
CA ASP A 100 -11.77 -5.24 -2.03
C ASP A 100 -11.32 -3.85 -2.52
N THR A 101 -10.71 -3.06 -1.64
CA THR A 101 -10.13 -1.75 -2.01
C THR A 101 -8.99 -1.91 -3.01
N LEU A 102 -8.05 -2.82 -2.78
CA LEU A 102 -6.95 -3.07 -3.72
C LEU A 102 -7.46 -3.58 -5.06
N ILE A 103 -8.45 -4.47 -5.07
CA ILE A 103 -9.10 -4.96 -6.30
C ILE A 103 -9.77 -3.81 -7.04
N ALA A 104 -10.52 -2.96 -6.34
CA ALA A 104 -11.16 -1.78 -6.93
C ALA A 104 -10.14 -0.80 -7.53
N ILE A 105 -9.01 -0.56 -6.86
CA ILE A 105 -7.91 0.28 -7.40
C ILE A 105 -7.28 -0.36 -8.64
N ALA A 106 -7.12 -1.68 -8.67
CA ALA A 106 -6.62 -2.39 -9.86
C ALA A 106 -7.57 -2.27 -11.05
N ASP A 107 -8.88 -2.30 -10.82
CA ASP A 107 -9.89 -2.09 -11.86
C ASP A 107 -9.97 -0.61 -12.27
N GLU A 108 -9.88 0.32 -11.31
CA GLU A 108 -9.78 1.75 -11.59
C GLU A 108 -8.55 2.07 -12.44
N ALA A 109 -7.40 1.44 -12.17
CA ALA A 109 -6.19 1.59 -12.98
C ALA A 109 -6.40 1.16 -14.45
N ARG A 110 -7.30 0.22 -14.72
CA ARG A 110 -7.64 -0.23 -16.09
C ARG A 110 -8.68 0.66 -16.77
N THR A 111 -9.61 1.25 -16.01
CA THR A 111 -10.73 2.03 -16.55
C THR A 111 -10.46 3.52 -16.56
N ASP A 112 -9.77 4.05 -15.56
CA ASP A 112 -9.35 5.45 -15.42
C ASP A 112 -7.95 5.54 -14.78
N PRO A 113 -6.89 5.24 -15.53
CA PRO A 113 -5.53 5.23 -15.00
C PRO A 113 -5.08 6.61 -14.48
N GLU A 114 -5.68 7.70 -14.95
CA GLU A 114 -5.31 9.05 -14.50
C GLU A 114 -5.78 9.32 -13.06
N MET A 115 -6.94 8.80 -12.69
CA MET A 115 -7.43 8.87 -11.31
C MET A 115 -6.42 8.24 -10.34
N VAL A 116 -5.85 7.09 -10.69
CA VAL A 116 -4.86 6.42 -9.82
C VAL A 116 -3.51 7.16 -9.86
N ARG A 117 -3.06 7.62 -11.03
CA ARG A 117 -1.77 8.33 -11.17
C ARG A 117 -1.75 9.69 -10.48
N SER A 118 -2.85 10.39 -10.39
CA SER A 118 -2.94 11.70 -9.72
C SER A 118 -3.18 11.62 -8.21
N ALA A 119 -3.47 10.43 -7.67
CA ALA A 119 -3.64 10.23 -6.22
C ALA A 119 -2.38 10.63 -5.42
N PRO A 120 -2.52 11.06 -4.13
CA PRO A 120 -3.75 11.09 -3.34
C PRO A 120 -4.60 12.34 -3.61
N HIS A 121 -5.92 12.22 -3.45
CA HIS A 121 -6.89 13.31 -3.65
C HIS A 121 -7.45 13.87 -2.34
N THR A 122 -7.53 13.04 -1.30
CA THR A 122 -8.12 13.39 0.00
C THR A 122 -7.09 13.84 1.03
N SER A 123 -5.80 13.66 0.75
CA SER A 123 -4.72 14.10 1.63
C SER A 123 -4.46 15.61 1.48
N PRO A 124 -4.14 16.33 2.59
CA PRO A 124 -3.73 17.74 2.54
C PRO A 124 -2.50 17.99 1.66
N VAL A 125 -1.66 16.98 1.48
CA VAL A 125 -0.45 17.03 0.66
C VAL A 125 -0.59 16.01 -0.48
N GLY A 126 -0.48 16.48 -1.72
CA GLY A 126 -0.50 15.62 -2.91
C GLY A 126 0.84 14.94 -3.19
N ARG A 127 1.20 14.83 -4.48
CA ARG A 127 2.49 14.24 -4.89
C ARG A 127 3.66 15.11 -4.45
N LEU A 128 4.64 14.47 -3.84
CA LEU A 128 5.87 15.12 -3.41
C LEU A 128 6.90 15.10 -4.55
N ASP A 129 7.72 16.17 -4.64
CA ASP A 129 8.92 16.16 -5.49
C ASP A 129 10.05 15.41 -4.75
N GLU A 130 10.02 14.10 -4.83
CA GLU A 130 11.00 13.21 -4.19
C GLU A 130 12.41 13.44 -4.74
N ALA A 131 12.53 13.76 -6.03
CA ALA A 131 13.83 14.02 -6.66
C ALA A 131 14.46 15.30 -6.12
N MET A 132 13.69 16.37 -5.98
CA MET A 132 14.17 17.62 -5.37
C MET A 132 14.48 17.43 -3.89
N ALA A 133 13.61 16.73 -3.14
CA ALA A 133 13.84 16.43 -1.72
C ALA A 133 15.15 15.65 -1.50
N ALA A 134 15.47 14.69 -2.37
CA ALA A 134 16.73 13.94 -2.29
C ALA A 134 17.95 14.76 -2.70
N ARG A 135 17.84 15.62 -3.72
CA ARG A 135 18.96 16.41 -4.25
C ARG A 135 19.26 17.67 -3.42
N GLN A 136 18.23 18.26 -2.82
CA GLN A 136 18.31 19.50 -2.05
C GLN A 136 17.60 19.34 -0.70
N PRO A 137 18.07 18.46 0.20
CA PRO A 137 17.40 18.18 1.44
C PRO A 137 17.38 19.40 2.36
N ASN A 138 16.18 19.81 2.80
CA ASN A 138 16.03 20.81 3.83
C ASN A 138 15.88 20.12 5.20
N LEU A 139 17.02 19.91 5.87
CA LEU A 139 17.09 19.16 7.14
C LEU A 139 16.83 20.04 8.38
N ARG A 140 16.58 21.34 8.22
CA ARG A 140 16.33 22.27 9.31
C ARG A 140 14.91 22.79 9.24
N TRP A 141 14.17 22.62 10.34
CA TRP A 141 12.91 23.33 10.49
C TRP A 141 13.18 24.86 10.55
N ARG A 142 12.41 25.61 9.78
CA ARG A 142 12.38 27.08 9.82
C ARG A 142 10.91 27.50 9.82
N PRO A 143 10.52 28.50 10.67
CA PRO A 143 9.16 29.02 10.61
C PRO A 143 8.91 29.60 9.20
N MET A 144 7.79 29.25 8.60
CA MET A 144 7.37 29.85 7.34
C MET A 144 7.07 31.32 7.59
N ARG A 145 7.79 32.23 6.93
CA ARG A 145 7.49 33.66 6.99
C ARG A 145 6.21 33.90 6.19
N GLY A 146 5.12 34.23 6.86
CA GLY A 146 3.91 34.77 6.25
C GLY A 146 2.86 33.80 5.76
N ALA A 147 2.91 32.52 6.14
CA ALA A 147 1.79 31.61 5.96
C ALA A 147 1.00 31.56 7.29
N GLU A 148 -0.15 32.18 7.32
CA GLU A 148 -1.18 31.84 8.30
C GLU A 148 -1.56 30.38 8.05
N MET A 149 -1.26 29.50 9.00
CA MET A 149 -1.82 28.16 8.97
C MET A 149 -3.34 28.31 9.18
N PRO A 150 -4.19 27.79 8.26
CA PRO A 150 -5.60 27.70 8.57
C PRO A 150 -5.73 26.79 9.80
N CYS A 151 -6.26 27.31 10.92
CA CYS A 151 -6.72 26.47 12.01
C CYS A 151 -7.80 25.53 11.45
N PRO A 152 -7.72 24.23 11.68
CA PRO A 152 -8.86 23.37 11.44
C PRO A 152 -9.97 23.74 12.43
N ASP A 153 -11.16 24.06 11.92
CA ASP A 153 -12.41 24.19 12.70
C ASP A 153 -12.81 22.85 13.31
#